data_db5e2ec4ec56b977ec4789b523376e5e
#
_entry.id   db5e2ec4ec56b977ec4789b523376e5e
#
_cell.length_a   1.000
_cell.length_b   1.000
_cell.length_c   1.000
_cell.angle_alpha   90.00
_cell.angle_beta   90.00
_cell.angle_gamma   90.00
#
_symmetry.space_group_name_H-M   'P 1'
#
loop_
_entity.id
_entity.type
_entity.pdbx_description
1 polymer ?
#
loop_
_entity_poly.entity_id
_entity_poly.type
_entity_poly.pdbx_seq_one_letter_code
_entity_poly.pdbx_strand_id
1 'polypeptide(L)'
;MVFATRLVNREVSIDKCLPLFEEKNRDICQKIWKILKPPVKEVEIGSGEKTVKIGGKLVMYRHEFTYLNPTAIAIDVTDEMDDNILRARIREAEAFSYEYIGRKLQLDMVAIRSTSNDSRKFESAVRKFSEISCLPAVLCSFDPEIIESGLEVIGERRPLIYAANKDNWREMAELATRFDCPLVVFAPSDLGQLKSLVHGLLEYGINDLVLDPGTFPGEAFAETLNAFTMIRRLAFNKEDESLGFPLLGVPLTSWIGCNEHPEMAAWNETCLASTLIVRYADILIIHSMEGWSLLPLTILRENMYSDPRRPVAVAPGLRTFGKPDESSPLLLTSNFALTYYTVASDIDSNKLDCYLLVIDTEGLSVESAVAGRKLTSSKVAEALKADRVEAKISHRRLIIPGRAARLSGEIAEATGFDVMVGPLDSSGIAKYVAERWPR
;
A
#
# COMPACT_ATOMS: atom_id res chain seq x y z
N MET A 1 18.63 24.36 3.78
CA MET A 1 17.19 24.08 3.97
C MET A 1 16.67 22.95 3.08
N VAL A 2 16.82 22.97 1.76
CA VAL A 2 16.27 21.94 0.86
C VAL A 2 16.64 20.51 1.24
N PHE A 3 17.91 20.23 1.58
CA PHE A 3 18.35 18.90 2.00
C PHE A 3 17.67 18.46 3.31
N ALA A 4 17.59 19.35 4.30
CA ALA A 4 16.94 19.03 5.58
C ALA A 4 15.45 18.72 5.41
N THR A 5 14.73 19.47 4.57
CA THR A 5 13.32 19.20 4.26
C THR A 5 13.16 17.84 3.58
N ARG A 6 14.01 17.52 2.59
CA ARG A 6 13.99 16.23 1.90
C ARG A 6 14.38 15.07 2.82
N LEU A 7 15.29 15.31 3.77
CA LEU A 7 15.68 14.30 4.77
C LEU A 7 14.51 13.99 5.73
N VAL A 8 13.83 15.01 6.24
CA VAL A 8 12.65 14.84 7.10
C VAL A 8 11.52 14.14 6.33
N ASN A 9 11.34 14.45 5.05
CA ASN A 9 10.37 13.82 4.17
C ASN A 9 10.78 12.41 3.70
N ARG A 10 11.95 11.89 4.12
CA ARG A 10 12.53 10.61 3.65
C ARG A 10 12.74 10.51 2.13
N GLU A 11 12.85 11.65 1.45
CA GLU A 11 13.19 11.71 0.02
C GLU A 11 14.69 11.51 -0.24
N VAL A 12 15.51 11.68 0.79
CA VAL A 12 16.96 11.47 0.78
C VAL A 12 17.41 10.86 2.08
N SER A 13 18.46 10.03 2.03
CA SER A 13 19.08 9.45 3.23
C SER A 13 20.14 10.40 3.82
N ILE A 14 20.40 10.29 5.13
CA ILE A 14 21.35 11.13 5.88
C ILE A 14 22.80 10.90 5.42
N ASP A 15 23.12 9.69 4.93
CA ASP A 15 24.45 9.32 4.41
C ASP A 15 24.90 10.19 3.22
N LYS A 16 23.97 10.82 2.52
CA LYS A 16 24.29 11.78 1.45
C LYS A 16 24.86 13.12 1.97
N CYS A 17 24.83 13.36 3.28
CA CYS A 17 25.43 14.55 3.90
C CYS A 17 26.82 14.24 4.46
N LEU A 18 27.83 14.12 3.60
CA LEU A 18 29.20 13.77 3.98
C LEU A 18 29.75 14.59 5.18
N PRO A 19 29.50 15.92 5.31
CA PRO A 19 29.99 16.69 6.45
C PRO A 19 29.48 16.20 7.82
N LEU A 20 28.33 15.54 7.90
CA LEU A 20 27.81 14.99 9.17
C LEU A 20 28.63 13.80 9.69
N PHE A 21 29.39 13.14 8.84
CA PHE A 21 30.21 11.97 9.19
C PHE A 21 31.63 12.34 9.57
N GLU A 22 31.99 13.64 9.52
CA GLU A 22 33.28 14.11 10.05
C GLU A 22 33.30 13.98 11.59
N GLU A 23 34.45 13.63 12.16
CA GLU A 23 34.61 13.33 13.58
C GLU A 23 34.10 14.48 14.49
N LYS A 24 34.33 15.73 14.09
CA LYS A 24 33.84 16.93 14.82
C LYS A 24 32.30 17.05 14.88
N ASN A 25 31.56 16.36 14.00
CA ASN A 25 30.11 16.42 13.89
C ASN A 25 29.42 15.15 14.41
N ARG A 26 30.17 14.21 15.02
CA ARG A 26 29.67 12.90 15.47
C ARG A 26 28.47 13.03 16.42
N ASP A 27 28.55 13.95 17.40
CA ASP A 27 27.45 14.15 18.36
C ASP A 27 26.20 14.74 17.69
N ILE A 28 26.41 15.62 16.71
CA ILE A 28 25.31 16.20 15.93
C ILE A 28 24.65 15.11 15.07
N CYS A 29 25.46 14.30 14.42
CA CYS A 29 24.99 13.16 13.64
C CYS A 29 24.13 12.20 14.48
N GLN A 30 24.60 11.83 15.67
CA GLN A 30 23.86 10.96 16.60
C GLN A 30 22.54 11.59 17.04
N LYS A 31 22.51 12.89 17.33
CA LYS A 31 21.26 13.60 17.68
C LYS A 31 20.28 13.60 16.53
N ILE A 32 20.74 13.82 15.29
CA ILE A 32 19.90 13.79 14.09
C ILE A 32 19.36 12.37 13.87
N TRP A 33 20.19 11.35 13.99
CA TRP A 33 19.75 9.96 13.91
C TRP A 33 18.66 9.64 14.92
N LYS A 34 18.82 10.08 16.18
CA LYS A 34 17.80 9.89 17.22
C LYS A 34 16.47 10.56 16.87
N ILE A 35 16.52 11.77 16.30
CA ILE A 35 15.32 12.51 15.86
C ILE A 35 14.64 11.84 14.63
N LEU A 36 15.45 11.29 13.73
CA LEU A 36 14.95 10.65 12.51
C LEU A 36 14.51 9.19 12.72
N LYS A 37 14.90 8.58 13.85
CA LYS A 37 14.47 7.21 14.20
C LYS A 37 12.94 7.18 14.30
N PRO A 38 12.26 6.33 13.51
CA PRO A 38 10.80 6.25 13.62
C PRO A 38 10.42 5.65 14.97
N PRO A 39 9.37 6.17 15.63
CA PRO A 39 8.82 5.56 16.85
C PRO A 39 8.39 4.11 16.65
N VAL A 40 8.02 3.73 15.44
CA VAL A 40 7.76 2.33 15.06
C VAL A 40 8.83 1.87 14.10
N LYS A 41 9.58 0.87 14.49
CA LYS A 41 10.66 0.29 13.68
C LYS A 41 10.13 -0.24 12.35
N GLU A 42 10.90 -0.09 11.29
CA GLU A 42 10.66 -0.78 10.02
C GLU A 42 11.25 -2.18 10.09
N VAL A 43 10.47 -3.18 9.66
CA VAL A 43 10.88 -4.58 9.55
C VAL A 43 10.68 -5.03 8.12
N GLU A 44 11.68 -5.73 7.58
CA GLU A 44 11.65 -6.31 6.24
C GLU A 44 11.38 -7.81 6.32
N ILE A 45 10.45 -8.30 5.49
CA ILE A 45 10.08 -9.72 5.37
C ILE A 45 10.30 -10.12 3.92
N GLY A 46 10.93 -11.26 3.70
CA GLY A 46 11.33 -11.68 2.37
C GLY A 46 12.78 -11.34 2.04
N SER A 47 13.25 -11.71 0.87
CA SER A 47 14.58 -11.44 0.37
C SER A 47 14.57 -11.10 -1.12
N GLY A 48 15.60 -10.36 -1.58
CA GLY A 48 15.75 -9.99 -2.99
C GLY A 48 14.67 -9.04 -3.49
N GLU A 49 14.15 -9.30 -4.69
CA GLU A 49 13.16 -8.44 -5.34
C GLU A 49 11.76 -8.50 -4.69
N LYS A 50 11.46 -9.56 -3.97
CA LYS A 50 10.18 -9.79 -3.29
C LYS A 50 10.35 -9.57 -1.78
N THR A 51 10.51 -8.32 -1.38
CA THR A 51 10.63 -7.91 0.01
C THR A 51 9.44 -7.03 0.38
N VAL A 52 8.81 -7.32 1.51
CA VAL A 52 7.73 -6.52 2.09
C VAL A 52 8.27 -5.75 3.29
N LYS A 53 8.08 -4.45 3.29
CA LYS A 53 8.44 -3.56 4.40
C LYS A 53 7.19 -3.21 5.19
N ILE A 54 7.25 -3.39 6.49
CA ILE A 54 6.16 -3.07 7.41
C ILE A 54 6.63 -2.13 8.52
N GLY A 55 5.71 -1.40 9.14
CA GLY A 55 6.05 -0.43 10.19
C GLY A 55 6.68 0.85 9.64
N GLY A 56 7.72 1.35 10.29
CA GLY A 56 8.41 2.58 9.89
C GLY A 56 7.59 3.85 10.08
N LYS A 57 6.55 3.84 10.95
CA LYS A 57 5.63 4.97 11.14
C LYS A 57 6.29 6.10 11.91
N LEU A 58 6.19 7.31 11.34
CA LEU A 58 6.76 8.55 11.89
C LEU A 58 5.78 9.33 12.75
N VAL A 59 4.49 9.16 12.52
CA VAL A 59 3.41 9.88 13.20
C VAL A 59 2.31 8.90 13.60
N MET A 60 1.60 9.24 14.66
CA MET A 60 0.47 8.44 15.12
C MET A 60 -0.77 8.68 14.26
N TYR A 61 -0.98 9.90 13.81
CA TYR A 61 -2.17 10.28 13.07
C TYR A 61 -1.85 10.59 11.61
N ARG A 62 -2.57 9.96 10.69
CA ARG A 62 -2.37 10.11 9.25
C ARG A 62 -2.39 11.57 8.76
N HIS A 63 -3.20 12.43 9.35
CA HIS A 63 -3.29 13.83 8.92
C HIS A 63 -2.03 14.64 9.21
N GLU A 64 -1.11 14.15 10.04
CA GLU A 64 0.16 14.81 10.33
C GLU A 64 1.21 14.52 9.25
N PHE A 65 1.19 13.32 8.67
CA PHE A 65 2.13 12.89 7.64
C PHE A 65 1.65 11.62 6.91
N THR A 66 2.35 11.24 5.85
CA THR A 66 2.08 9.98 5.12
C THR A 66 2.46 8.76 5.97
N TYR A 67 1.60 7.73 5.97
CA TYR A 67 2.01 6.39 6.35
C TYR A 67 2.75 5.76 5.17
N LEU A 68 4.03 5.44 5.34
CA LEU A 68 4.93 5.10 4.23
C LEU A 68 4.81 3.65 3.77
N ASN A 69 4.75 2.70 4.71
CA ASN A 69 4.63 1.28 4.41
C ASN A 69 3.16 0.86 4.56
N PRO A 70 2.46 0.49 3.49
CA PRO A 70 1.07 0.05 3.57
C PRO A 70 0.93 -1.24 4.36
N THR A 71 -0.24 -1.44 4.98
CA THR A 71 -0.55 -2.68 5.68
C THR A 71 -0.41 -3.86 4.73
N ALA A 72 0.50 -4.78 5.01
CA ALA A 72 0.69 -5.99 4.24
C ALA A 72 -0.48 -6.96 4.49
N ILE A 73 -0.92 -7.65 3.44
CA ILE A 73 -2.00 -8.65 3.51
C ILE A 73 -1.44 -10.01 3.13
N ALA A 74 -1.50 -10.95 4.08
CA ALA A 74 -1.13 -12.34 3.91
C ALA A 74 -2.39 -13.21 3.81
N ILE A 75 -2.47 -14.04 2.78
CA ILE A 75 -3.53 -15.06 2.64
C ILE A 75 -3.06 -16.36 3.27
N ASP A 76 -3.91 -16.96 4.10
CA ASP A 76 -3.57 -18.23 4.74
C ASP A 76 -3.75 -19.43 3.82
N VAL A 77 -2.89 -20.42 4.03
CA VAL A 77 -3.03 -21.81 3.57
C VAL A 77 -2.66 -22.73 4.74
N THR A 78 -3.20 -23.96 4.73
CA THR A 78 -2.90 -24.93 5.80
C THR A 78 -2.24 -26.19 5.25
N ASP A 79 -1.45 -26.84 6.08
CA ASP A 79 -0.76 -28.10 5.77
C ASP A 79 -1.70 -29.33 5.67
N GLU A 80 -2.98 -29.16 6.00
CA GLU A 80 -4.03 -30.18 5.83
C GLU A 80 -4.87 -29.97 4.56
N MET A 81 -4.65 -28.89 3.82
CA MET A 81 -5.34 -28.69 2.53
C MET A 81 -4.94 -29.77 1.53
N ASP A 82 -5.93 -30.21 0.73
CA ASP A 82 -5.62 -31.03 -0.45
C ASP A 82 -4.61 -30.32 -1.37
N ASP A 83 -3.72 -31.11 -1.97
CA ASP A 83 -2.61 -30.60 -2.80
C ASP A 83 -3.07 -29.66 -3.91
N ASN A 84 -4.18 -30.00 -4.57
CA ASN A 84 -4.68 -29.18 -5.67
C ASN A 84 -5.28 -27.88 -5.15
N ILE A 85 -5.96 -27.92 -4.00
CA ILE A 85 -6.54 -26.75 -3.34
C ILE A 85 -5.42 -25.83 -2.85
N LEU A 86 -4.40 -26.39 -2.18
CA LEU A 86 -3.23 -25.63 -1.72
C LEU A 86 -2.54 -24.91 -2.87
N ARG A 87 -2.22 -25.63 -3.94
CA ARG A 87 -1.56 -25.08 -5.14
C ARG A 87 -2.41 -24.04 -5.86
N ALA A 88 -3.72 -24.27 -5.98
CA ALA A 88 -4.64 -23.33 -6.60
C ALA A 88 -4.69 -22.02 -5.80
N ARG A 89 -4.85 -22.11 -4.49
CA ARG A 89 -4.96 -20.97 -3.60
C ARG A 89 -3.69 -20.11 -3.57
N ILE A 90 -2.51 -20.74 -3.57
CA ILE A 90 -1.23 -20.01 -3.66
C ILE A 90 -1.11 -19.26 -5.00
N ARG A 91 -1.46 -19.91 -6.12
CA ARG A 91 -1.43 -19.27 -7.45
C ARG A 91 -2.41 -18.12 -7.55
N GLU A 92 -3.60 -18.28 -7.00
CA GLU A 92 -4.62 -17.23 -6.97
C GLU A 92 -4.16 -16.03 -6.15
N ALA A 93 -3.53 -16.26 -4.97
CA ALA A 93 -2.95 -15.18 -4.16
C ALA A 93 -1.85 -14.41 -4.91
N GLU A 94 -0.95 -15.10 -5.59
CA GLU A 94 0.12 -14.47 -6.38
C GLU A 94 -0.40 -13.76 -7.64
N ALA A 95 -1.43 -14.33 -8.28
CA ALA A 95 -2.03 -13.76 -9.49
C ALA A 95 -3.01 -12.62 -9.20
N PHE A 96 -3.47 -12.45 -7.94
CA PHE A 96 -4.41 -11.39 -7.58
C PHE A 96 -3.83 -10.04 -7.96
N SER A 97 -4.47 -9.40 -8.91
CA SER A 97 -4.07 -8.10 -9.42
C SER A 97 -5.26 -7.36 -9.99
N TYR A 98 -5.51 -6.17 -9.50
CA TYR A 98 -6.54 -5.29 -10.00
C TYR A 98 -5.97 -3.89 -10.18
N GLU A 99 -6.25 -3.24 -11.30
CA GLU A 99 -5.83 -1.87 -11.53
C GLU A 99 -6.92 -0.89 -11.07
N TYR A 100 -6.57 -0.02 -10.12
CA TYR A 100 -7.47 0.96 -9.56
C TYR A 100 -6.82 2.35 -9.55
N ILE A 101 -7.35 3.26 -10.34
CA ILE A 101 -6.88 4.66 -10.45
C ILE A 101 -5.34 4.72 -10.65
N GLY A 102 -4.82 3.88 -11.59
CA GLY A 102 -3.40 3.79 -11.92
C GLY A 102 -2.51 3.15 -10.86
N ARG A 103 -3.09 2.51 -9.86
CA ARG A 103 -2.40 1.70 -8.86
C ARG A 103 -2.74 0.24 -9.03
N LYS A 104 -1.74 -0.59 -8.92
CA LYS A 104 -1.90 -2.02 -8.97
C LYS A 104 -2.18 -2.54 -7.55
N LEU A 105 -3.41 -2.97 -7.29
CA LEU A 105 -3.79 -3.65 -6.06
C LEU A 105 -3.31 -5.10 -6.12
N GLN A 106 -2.61 -5.57 -5.09
CA GLN A 106 -2.03 -6.91 -5.02
C GLN A 106 -2.10 -7.42 -3.59
N LEU A 107 -1.94 -8.72 -3.42
CA LEU A 107 -1.62 -9.34 -2.14
C LEU A 107 -0.11 -9.38 -1.97
N ASP A 108 0.36 -9.42 -0.73
CA ASP A 108 1.78 -9.23 -0.43
C ASP A 108 2.45 -10.52 0.02
N MET A 109 1.74 -11.42 0.67
CA MET A 109 2.33 -12.56 1.38
C MET A 109 1.39 -13.77 1.40
N VAL A 110 1.95 -14.93 1.71
CA VAL A 110 1.20 -16.15 2.04
C VAL A 110 1.56 -16.57 3.46
N ALA A 111 0.55 -16.84 4.29
CA ALA A 111 0.71 -17.39 5.63
C ALA A 111 0.47 -18.91 5.60
N ILE A 112 1.50 -19.70 5.86
CA ILE A 112 1.43 -21.16 5.89
C ILE A 112 1.23 -21.60 7.33
N ARG A 113 0.05 -22.15 7.65
CA ARG A 113 -0.32 -22.54 9.01
C ARG A 113 -0.23 -24.04 9.20
N SER A 114 0.43 -24.46 10.26
CA SER A 114 0.31 -25.85 10.71
C SER A 114 -0.99 -26.04 11.48
N THR A 115 -1.87 -26.88 10.95
CA THR A 115 -3.11 -27.34 11.59
C THR A 115 -3.03 -28.83 11.93
N SER A 116 -2.14 -29.55 11.26
CA SER A 116 -1.92 -30.98 11.48
C SER A 116 -1.03 -31.28 12.71
N ASN A 117 -0.25 -30.32 13.19
CA ASN A 117 0.82 -30.49 14.16
C ASN A 117 1.82 -31.60 13.75
N ASP A 118 2.09 -31.73 12.45
CA ASP A 118 3.02 -32.69 11.86
C ASP A 118 4.07 -31.96 11.02
N SER A 119 5.34 -31.97 11.47
CA SER A 119 6.46 -31.30 10.82
C SER A 119 6.66 -31.73 9.36
N ARG A 120 6.40 -33.00 9.00
CA ARG A 120 6.55 -33.50 7.64
C ARG A 120 5.47 -32.95 6.71
N LYS A 121 4.21 -32.85 7.20
CA LYS A 121 3.12 -32.23 6.42
C LYS A 121 3.39 -30.74 6.23
N PHE A 122 3.83 -30.08 7.28
CA PHE A 122 4.18 -28.67 7.22
C PHE A 122 5.35 -28.40 6.25
N GLU A 123 6.44 -29.16 6.35
CA GLU A 123 7.55 -29.11 5.39
C GLU A 123 7.08 -29.30 3.95
N SER A 124 6.21 -30.31 3.71
CA SER A 124 5.65 -30.56 2.39
C SER A 124 4.84 -29.37 1.86
N ALA A 125 4.01 -28.72 2.70
CA ALA A 125 3.24 -27.55 2.32
C ALA A 125 4.14 -26.36 1.99
N VAL A 126 5.17 -26.11 2.80
CA VAL A 126 6.19 -25.07 2.58
C VAL A 126 6.98 -25.32 1.28
N ARG A 127 7.35 -26.56 1.01
CA ARG A 127 8.05 -26.94 -0.23
C ARG A 127 7.18 -26.68 -1.44
N LYS A 128 5.89 -27.07 -1.43
CA LYS A 128 4.94 -26.79 -2.50
C LYS A 128 4.76 -25.27 -2.73
N PHE A 129 4.67 -24.50 -1.65
CA PHE A 129 4.66 -23.05 -1.73
C PHE A 129 5.91 -22.52 -2.45
N SER A 130 7.08 -23.00 -2.06
CA SER A 130 8.37 -22.55 -2.61
C SER A 130 8.54 -22.83 -4.10
N GLU A 131 7.88 -23.89 -4.62
CA GLU A 131 7.87 -24.27 -6.04
C GLU A 131 6.95 -23.37 -6.88
N ILE A 132 5.94 -22.76 -6.28
CA ILE A 132 4.85 -22.07 -7.00
C ILE A 132 4.97 -20.57 -6.91
N SER A 133 5.37 -20.05 -5.74
CA SER A 133 5.32 -18.62 -5.45
C SER A 133 6.67 -18.08 -5.00
N CYS A 134 6.90 -16.82 -5.40
CA CYS A 134 8.00 -16.01 -4.90
C CYS A 134 7.56 -14.98 -3.85
N LEU A 135 6.29 -14.95 -3.45
CA LEU A 135 5.82 -14.06 -2.39
C LEU A 135 6.54 -14.35 -1.08
N PRO A 136 6.77 -13.36 -0.22
CA PRO A 136 7.19 -13.58 1.15
C PRO A 136 6.21 -14.46 1.91
N ALA A 137 6.70 -15.23 2.87
CA ALA A 137 5.89 -16.16 3.65
C ALA A 137 5.84 -15.77 5.13
N VAL A 138 4.74 -16.12 5.80
CA VAL A 138 4.64 -16.24 7.24
C VAL A 138 4.54 -17.71 7.60
N LEU A 139 5.45 -18.23 8.41
CA LEU A 139 5.41 -19.62 8.91
C LEU A 139 4.70 -19.62 10.26
N CYS A 140 3.53 -20.28 10.34
CA CYS A 140 2.64 -20.17 11.47
C CYS A 140 2.53 -21.51 12.24
N SER A 141 3.22 -21.58 13.37
CA SER A 141 3.09 -22.60 14.41
C SER A 141 3.60 -22.06 15.74
N PHE A 142 3.11 -22.62 16.85
CA PHE A 142 3.68 -22.39 18.18
C PHE A 142 4.70 -23.47 18.55
N ASP A 143 4.87 -24.50 17.73
CA ASP A 143 5.83 -25.58 17.91
C ASP A 143 7.14 -25.24 17.17
N PRO A 144 8.28 -25.09 17.89
CA PRO A 144 9.56 -24.79 17.27
C PRO A 144 10.05 -25.85 16.27
N GLU A 145 9.77 -27.14 16.49
CA GLU A 145 10.19 -28.21 15.58
C GLU A 145 9.46 -28.12 14.22
N ILE A 146 8.19 -27.72 14.25
CA ILE A 146 7.41 -27.47 13.03
C ILE A 146 7.95 -26.26 12.29
N ILE A 147 8.23 -25.15 12.98
CA ILE A 147 8.82 -23.95 12.37
C ILE A 147 10.18 -24.27 11.78
N GLU A 148 11.04 -25.02 12.49
CA GLU A 148 12.35 -25.45 11.99
C GLU A 148 12.23 -26.20 10.66
N SER A 149 11.30 -27.16 10.56
CA SER A 149 11.09 -27.92 9.32
C SER A 149 10.72 -27.04 8.13
N GLY A 150 9.97 -25.95 8.34
CA GLY A 150 9.65 -24.96 7.32
C GLY A 150 10.83 -24.06 6.96
N LEU A 151 11.61 -23.66 7.98
CA LEU A 151 12.79 -22.81 7.79
C LEU A 151 13.92 -23.54 7.06
N GLU A 152 14.06 -24.84 7.22
CA GLU A 152 15.00 -25.66 6.42
C GLU A 152 14.71 -25.60 4.91
N VAL A 153 13.45 -25.34 4.54
CA VAL A 153 13.04 -25.24 3.13
C VAL A 153 13.19 -23.83 2.58
N ILE A 154 12.77 -22.79 3.32
CA ILE A 154 12.70 -21.42 2.81
C ILE A 154 13.38 -20.37 3.71
N GLY A 155 14.20 -20.77 4.68
CA GLY A 155 14.89 -19.84 5.60
C GLY A 155 15.68 -18.76 4.87
N GLU A 156 16.36 -19.09 3.76
CA GLU A 156 17.10 -18.13 2.93
C GLU A 156 16.20 -17.04 2.30
N ARG A 157 14.90 -17.30 2.20
CA ARG A 157 13.92 -16.29 1.75
C ARG A 157 13.47 -15.35 2.87
N ARG A 158 13.99 -15.49 4.07
CA ARG A 158 13.71 -14.64 5.24
C ARG A 158 12.21 -14.51 5.54
N PRO A 159 11.50 -15.62 5.79
CA PRO A 159 10.08 -15.58 6.16
C PRO A 159 9.87 -14.97 7.54
N LEU A 160 8.65 -14.49 7.81
CA LEU A 160 8.23 -14.10 9.16
C LEU A 160 7.87 -15.34 9.98
N ILE A 161 8.48 -15.51 11.14
CA ILE A 161 8.17 -16.60 12.07
C ILE A 161 6.98 -16.18 12.95
N TYR A 162 5.93 -16.95 12.99
CA TYR A 162 4.76 -16.77 13.86
C TYR A 162 4.56 -18.06 14.72
N ALA A 163 4.74 -18.07 16.06
CA ALA A 163 5.11 -16.95 16.86
C ALA A 163 5.80 -17.38 18.16
N ALA A 164 6.57 -16.48 18.73
CA ALA A 164 7.11 -16.61 20.09
C ALA A 164 6.06 -16.19 21.13
N ASN A 165 5.87 -17.03 22.13
CA ASN A 165 5.05 -16.76 23.32
C ASN A 165 5.84 -17.04 24.60
N LYS A 166 5.18 -16.98 25.77
CA LYS A 166 5.85 -17.20 27.07
C LYS A 166 6.50 -18.58 27.24
N ASP A 167 6.00 -19.58 26.50
CA ASP A 167 6.39 -20.98 26.69
C ASP A 167 7.51 -21.41 25.72
N ASN A 168 7.64 -20.78 24.54
CA ASN A 168 8.54 -21.17 23.46
C ASN A 168 9.52 -20.07 22.98
N TRP A 169 9.56 -18.91 23.63
CA TRP A 169 10.26 -17.74 23.10
C TRP A 169 11.77 -17.96 22.88
N ARG A 170 12.42 -18.81 23.68
CA ARG A 170 13.86 -19.09 23.58
C ARG A 170 14.18 -19.88 22.32
N GLU A 171 13.46 -20.98 22.14
CA GLU A 171 13.60 -21.85 20.98
C GLU A 171 13.28 -21.09 19.68
N MET A 172 12.23 -20.26 19.70
CA MET A 172 11.90 -19.40 18.57
C MET A 172 12.98 -18.33 18.32
N ALA A 173 13.59 -17.78 19.36
CA ALA A 173 14.71 -16.83 19.21
C ALA A 173 15.95 -17.49 18.61
N GLU A 174 16.26 -18.75 19.00
CA GLU A 174 17.34 -19.54 18.41
C GLU A 174 17.12 -19.73 16.91
N LEU A 175 15.90 -20.09 16.49
CA LEU A 175 15.54 -20.25 15.08
C LEU A 175 15.63 -18.91 14.33
N ALA A 176 15.07 -17.84 14.89
CA ALA A 176 15.14 -16.51 14.30
C ALA A 176 16.57 -16.02 14.08
N THR A 177 17.46 -16.31 15.05
CA THR A 177 18.89 -15.98 14.95
C THR A 177 19.59 -16.82 13.88
N ARG A 178 19.36 -18.13 13.88
CA ARG A 178 20.02 -19.07 12.96
C ARG A 178 19.70 -18.79 11.50
N PHE A 179 18.46 -18.39 11.22
CA PHE A 179 17.97 -18.14 9.86
C PHE A 179 17.88 -16.65 9.51
N ASP A 180 18.29 -15.74 10.42
CA ASP A 180 18.15 -14.27 10.25
C ASP A 180 16.73 -13.83 9.87
N CYS A 181 15.72 -14.39 10.53
CA CYS A 181 14.31 -14.17 10.25
C CYS A 181 13.65 -13.23 11.26
N PRO A 182 12.71 -12.36 10.83
CA PRO A 182 11.88 -11.59 11.74
C PRO A 182 10.93 -12.50 12.54
N LEU A 183 10.60 -12.09 13.76
CA LEU A 183 9.88 -12.91 14.74
C LEU A 183 8.64 -12.17 15.28
N VAL A 184 7.48 -12.82 15.25
CA VAL A 184 6.27 -12.33 15.90
C VAL A 184 6.31 -12.65 17.39
N VAL A 185 5.98 -11.66 18.21
CA VAL A 185 5.80 -11.80 19.68
C VAL A 185 4.30 -11.82 19.95
N PHE A 186 3.80 -12.96 20.42
CA PHE A 186 2.39 -13.19 20.70
C PHE A 186 2.09 -13.20 22.19
N ALA A 187 1.30 -12.25 22.65
CA ALA A 187 0.82 -12.17 24.03
C ALA A 187 -0.61 -11.59 24.04
N PRO A 188 -1.63 -12.42 23.83
CA PRO A 188 -3.01 -11.96 23.69
C PRO A 188 -3.52 -11.34 25.00
N SER A 189 -4.09 -10.15 24.91
CA SER A 189 -4.70 -9.37 26.00
C SER A 189 -3.78 -9.08 27.21
N ASP A 190 -2.47 -9.32 27.08
CA ASP A 190 -1.50 -9.09 28.17
C ASP A 190 -0.35 -8.21 27.69
N LEU A 191 -0.50 -6.90 27.85
CA LEU A 191 0.53 -5.91 27.47
C LEU A 191 1.79 -6.04 28.33
N GLY A 192 1.66 -6.45 29.60
CA GLY A 192 2.80 -6.67 30.50
C GLY A 192 3.67 -7.84 30.03
N GLN A 193 3.03 -8.95 29.68
CA GLN A 193 3.69 -10.12 29.11
C GLN A 193 4.33 -9.80 27.75
N LEU A 194 3.61 -9.06 26.87
CA LEU A 194 4.13 -8.62 25.58
C LEU A 194 5.43 -7.84 25.75
N LYS A 195 5.47 -6.86 26.64
CA LYS A 195 6.67 -6.07 26.94
C LYS A 195 7.80 -6.92 27.50
N SER A 196 7.49 -7.83 28.41
CA SER A 196 8.49 -8.72 29.01
C SER A 196 9.14 -9.61 27.96
N LEU A 197 8.36 -10.20 27.05
CA LEU A 197 8.86 -11.01 25.95
C LEU A 197 9.73 -10.18 24.99
N VAL A 198 9.29 -8.98 24.64
CA VAL A 198 10.08 -8.07 23.78
C VAL A 198 11.43 -7.75 24.42
N HIS A 199 11.47 -7.42 25.72
CA HIS A 199 12.73 -7.18 26.40
C HIS A 199 13.66 -8.40 26.38
N GLY A 200 13.13 -9.58 26.69
CA GLY A 200 13.92 -10.82 26.64
C GLY A 200 14.49 -11.12 25.26
N LEU A 201 13.69 -10.91 24.21
CA LEU A 201 14.13 -11.11 22.82
C LEU A 201 15.16 -10.08 22.37
N LEU A 202 15.01 -8.81 22.77
CA LEU A 202 15.99 -7.76 22.49
C LEU A 202 17.34 -8.03 23.22
N GLU A 203 17.30 -8.48 24.47
CA GLU A 203 18.48 -8.90 25.20
C GLU A 203 19.16 -10.14 24.59
N TYR A 204 18.35 -11.02 23.98
CA TYR A 204 18.84 -12.16 23.20
C TYR A 204 19.51 -11.74 21.88
N GLY A 205 19.24 -10.50 21.41
CA GLY A 205 19.81 -9.94 20.19
C GLY A 205 18.84 -9.90 18.99
N ILE A 206 17.59 -10.34 19.16
CA ILE A 206 16.58 -10.28 18.10
C ILE A 206 16.04 -8.85 17.99
N ASN A 207 16.24 -8.23 16.85
CA ASN A 207 15.87 -6.85 16.62
C ASN A 207 14.65 -6.67 15.70
N ASP A 208 14.38 -7.62 14.81
CA ASP A 208 13.27 -7.55 13.84
C ASP A 208 12.05 -8.26 14.41
N LEU A 209 11.33 -7.53 15.27
CA LEU A 209 10.15 -8.02 15.97
C LEU A 209 8.87 -7.45 15.37
N VAL A 210 7.80 -8.22 15.45
CA VAL A 210 6.43 -7.85 15.11
C VAL A 210 5.53 -8.21 16.27
N LEU A 211 4.61 -7.35 16.69
CA LEU A 211 3.80 -7.56 17.88
C LEU A 211 2.40 -8.04 17.50
N ASP A 212 1.95 -9.12 18.11
CA ASP A 212 0.56 -9.58 18.04
C ASP A 212 -0.07 -9.57 19.45
N PRO A 213 -0.89 -8.55 19.76
CA PRO A 213 -1.59 -8.46 21.05
C PRO A 213 -2.86 -9.33 21.12
N GLY A 214 -3.09 -10.18 20.13
CA GLY A 214 -4.32 -10.94 19.94
C GLY A 214 -5.37 -10.21 19.10
N THR A 215 -6.09 -10.99 18.31
CA THR A 215 -7.19 -10.50 17.47
C THR A 215 -8.45 -11.28 17.81
N PHE A 216 -9.43 -10.58 18.36
CA PHE A 216 -10.67 -11.16 18.85
C PHE A 216 -11.85 -10.61 18.03
N PRO A 217 -12.65 -11.46 17.37
CA PRO A 217 -13.87 -11.06 16.68
C PRO A 217 -15.07 -10.95 17.63
N GLY A 218 -16.21 -10.51 17.12
CA GLY A 218 -17.47 -10.47 17.84
C GLY A 218 -17.48 -9.52 19.04
N GLU A 219 -17.93 -9.99 20.18
CA GLU A 219 -18.09 -9.15 21.39
C GLU A 219 -16.76 -8.61 21.94
N ALA A 220 -15.67 -9.36 21.75
CA ALA A 220 -14.33 -8.97 22.18
C ALA A 220 -13.58 -8.05 21.18
N PHE A 221 -14.25 -7.62 20.10
CA PHE A 221 -13.66 -6.73 19.10
C PHE A 221 -13.10 -5.43 19.68
N ALA A 222 -13.77 -4.87 20.68
CA ALA A 222 -13.30 -3.66 21.36
C ALA A 222 -11.95 -3.85 22.07
N GLU A 223 -11.66 -5.05 22.60
CA GLU A 223 -10.39 -5.37 23.24
C GLU A 223 -9.26 -5.31 22.23
N THR A 224 -9.44 -5.91 21.05
CA THR A 224 -8.49 -5.84 19.95
C THR A 224 -8.13 -4.39 19.58
N LEU A 225 -9.16 -3.54 19.34
CA LEU A 225 -8.94 -2.14 18.98
C LEU A 225 -8.23 -1.35 20.06
N ASN A 226 -8.59 -1.60 21.31
CA ASN A 226 -7.97 -0.94 22.45
C ASN A 226 -6.49 -1.36 22.58
N ALA A 227 -6.17 -2.63 22.41
CA ALA A 227 -4.79 -3.13 22.48
C ALA A 227 -3.92 -2.46 21.39
N PHE A 228 -4.35 -2.47 20.14
CA PHE A 228 -3.63 -1.82 19.03
C PHE A 228 -3.44 -0.32 19.26
N THR A 229 -4.51 0.37 19.68
CA THR A 229 -4.45 1.82 19.94
C THR A 229 -3.54 2.13 21.12
N MET A 230 -3.59 1.33 22.19
CA MET A 230 -2.80 1.53 23.40
C MET A 230 -1.31 1.34 23.12
N ILE A 231 -0.93 0.27 22.40
CA ILE A 231 0.46 0.02 22.01
C ILE A 231 1.01 1.20 21.21
N ARG A 232 0.27 1.68 20.20
CA ARG A 232 0.70 2.85 19.42
C ARG A 232 0.82 4.11 20.24
N ARG A 233 -0.15 4.39 21.14
CA ARG A 233 -0.07 5.54 22.04
C ARG A 233 1.13 5.49 22.97
N LEU A 234 1.48 4.32 23.48
CA LEU A 234 2.64 4.16 24.35
C LEU A 234 3.94 4.36 23.56
N ALA A 235 4.05 3.79 22.36
CA ALA A 235 5.22 3.96 21.52
C ALA A 235 5.46 5.44 21.13
N PHE A 236 4.41 6.18 20.78
CA PHE A 236 4.52 7.58 20.34
C PHE A 236 4.58 8.58 21.50
N ASN A 237 3.64 8.47 22.47
CA ASN A 237 3.45 9.49 23.50
C ASN A 237 4.33 9.28 24.73
N LYS A 238 4.76 8.04 24.97
CA LYS A 238 5.60 7.67 26.13
C LYS A 238 7.03 7.29 25.71
N GLU A 239 7.32 7.30 24.42
CA GLU A 239 8.59 6.86 23.86
C GLU A 239 9.00 5.47 24.38
N ASP A 240 8.02 4.57 24.51
CA ASP A 240 8.23 3.20 24.97
C ASP A 240 8.79 2.37 23.80
N GLU A 241 10.11 2.29 23.71
CA GLU A 241 10.80 1.60 22.62
C GLU A 241 10.46 0.09 22.55
N SER A 242 10.04 -0.51 23.66
CA SER A 242 9.64 -1.93 23.69
C SER A 242 8.32 -2.18 22.94
N LEU A 243 7.53 -1.15 22.69
CA LEU A 243 6.29 -1.21 21.92
C LEU A 243 6.40 -0.55 20.52
N GLY A 244 7.58 -0.07 20.19
CA GLY A 244 7.89 0.59 18.92
C GLY A 244 8.14 -0.39 17.77
N PHE A 245 7.29 -1.40 17.58
CA PHE A 245 7.38 -2.41 16.53
C PHE A 245 6.11 -2.48 15.69
N PRO A 246 6.16 -3.06 14.46
CA PRO A 246 4.97 -3.31 13.65
C PRO A 246 3.93 -4.15 14.39
N LEU A 247 2.64 -3.93 14.10
CA LEU A 247 1.53 -4.67 14.67
C LEU A 247 0.95 -5.65 13.66
N LEU A 248 0.77 -6.90 14.09
CA LEU A 248 0.12 -7.96 13.33
C LEU A 248 -1.28 -8.21 13.85
N GLY A 249 -2.25 -8.26 12.94
CA GLY A 249 -3.61 -8.70 13.22
C GLY A 249 -3.95 -9.99 12.48
N VAL A 250 -4.80 -10.80 13.09
CA VAL A 250 -5.25 -12.09 12.54
C VAL A 250 -6.78 -12.11 12.38
N PRO A 251 -7.38 -11.32 11.45
CA PRO A 251 -8.83 -11.32 11.21
C PRO A 251 -9.39 -12.69 10.85
N LEU A 252 -8.53 -13.60 10.35
CA LEU A 252 -8.81 -15.04 10.16
C LEU A 252 -9.52 -15.68 11.36
N THR A 253 -9.33 -15.17 12.59
CA THR A 253 -10.03 -15.66 13.78
C THR A 253 -11.56 -15.59 13.67
N SER A 254 -12.11 -14.77 12.77
CA SER A 254 -13.54 -14.70 12.47
C SER A 254 -14.11 -15.99 11.87
N TRP A 255 -13.25 -16.87 11.39
CA TRP A 255 -13.65 -18.19 10.83
C TRP A 255 -13.77 -19.28 11.89
N ILE A 256 -13.25 -19.02 13.10
CA ILE A 256 -13.33 -20.03 14.19
C ILE A 256 -14.78 -20.21 14.61
N GLY A 257 -15.29 -21.44 14.47
CA GLY A 257 -16.65 -21.80 14.82
C GLY A 257 -17.75 -21.37 13.83
N CYS A 258 -17.37 -20.79 12.67
CA CYS A 258 -18.32 -20.29 11.66
C CYS A 258 -18.40 -21.17 10.40
N ASN A 259 -18.10 -22.45 10.49
CA ASN A 259 -18.04 -23.37 9.34
C ASN A 259 -19.36 -23.51 8.56
N GLU A 260 -20.51 -23.26 9.22
CA GLU A 260 -21.83 -23.35 8.58
C GLU A 260 -22.22 -22.11 7.75
N HIS A 261 -21.53 -20.98 7.94
CA HIS A 261 -21.84 -19.69 7.31
C HIS A 261 -20.58 -18.99 6.82
N PRO A 262 -19.91 -19.50 5.77
CA PRO A 262 -18.64 -18.97 5.29
C PRO A 262 -18.73 -17.52 4.81
N GLU A 263 -19.86 -17.09 4.24
CA GLU A 263 -20.05 -15.71 3.81
C GLU A 263 -20.10 -14.75 5.00
N MET A 264 -20.69 -15.18 6.13
CA MET A 264 -20.71 -14.38 7.35
C MET A 264 -19.34 -14.31 7.99
N ALA A 265 -18.58 -15.40 7.99
CA ALA A 265 -17.20 -15.43 8.44
C ALA A 265 -16.32 -14.46 7.63
N ALA A 266 -16.42 -14.52 6.30
CA ALA A 266 -15.71 -13.61 5.40
C ALA A 266 -16.13 -12.15 5.58
N TRP A 267 -17.42 -11.88 5.83
CA TRP A 267 -17.90 -10.54 6.14
C TRP A 267 -17.32 -10.00 7.45
N ASN A 268 -17.39 -10.79 8.52
CA ASN A 268 -16.83 -10.41 9.82
C ASN A 268 -15.31 -10.20 9.74
N GLU A 269 -14.61 -11.07 9.03
CA GLU A 269 -13.18 -10.93 8.74
C GLU A 269 -12.88 -9.62 8.02
N THR A 270 -13.65 -9.29 6.97
CA THR A 270 -13.47 -8.05 6.19
C THR A 270 -13.71 -6.81 7.04
N CYS A 271 -14.74 -6.82 7.88
CA CYS A 271 -15.03 -5.72 8.82
C CYS A 271 -13.90 -5.54 9.83
N LEU A 272 -13.42 -6.64 10.44
CA LEU A 272 -12.32 -6.63 11.40
C LEU A 272 -11.03 -6.17 10.73
N ALA A 273 -10.68 -6.72 9.56
CA ALA A 273 -9.50 -6.33 8.78
C ALA A 273 -9.52 -4.85 8.39
N SER A 274 -10.66 -4.35 7.88
CA SER A 274 -10.83 -2.94 7.52
C SER A 274 -10.58 -2.02 8.72
N THR A 275 -11.11 -2.39 9.88
CA THR A 275 -10.93 -1.60 11.10
C THR A 275 -9.49 -1.63 11.58
N LEU A 276 -8.81 -2.77 11.49
CA LEU A 276 -7.41 -2.90 11.86
C LEU A 276 -6.47 -2.13 10.92
N ILE A 277 -6.75 -2.06 9.62
CA ILE A 277 -6.01 -1.17 8.68
C ILE A 277 -6.07 0.28 9.18
N VAL A 278 -7.25 0.75 9.58
CA VAL A 278 -7.43 2.11 10.11
C VAL A 278 -6.83 2.26 11.52
N ARG A 279 -6.69 1.16 12.27
CA ARG A 279 -6.22 1.10 13.65
C ARG A 279 -4.83 0.46 13.79
N TYR A 280 -3.93 0.89 12.91
CA TYR A 280 -2.49 0.70 13.07
C TYR A 280 -1.92 -0.69 12.78
N ALA A 281 -2.69 -1.62 12.23
CA ALA A 281 -2.13 -2.88 11.77
C ALA A 281 -1.13 -2.63 10.62
N ASP A 282 0.04 -3.23 10.74
CA ASP A 282 1.09 -3.18 9.71
C ASP A 282 1.10 -4.44 8.84
N ILE A 283 0.51 -5.52 9.35
CA ILE A 283 0.31 -6.78 8.63
C ILE A 283 -0.98 -7.45 9.09
N LEU A 284 -1.69 -8.09 8.18
CA LEU A 284 -2.91 -8.86 8.42
C LEU A 284 -2.78 -10.26 7.85
N ILE A 285 -3.25 -11.27 8.58
CA ILE A 285 -3.46 -12.63 8.08
C ILE A 285 -4.96 -12.84 7.92
N ILE A 286 -5.42 -13.06 6.69
CA ILE A 286 -6.83 -13.24 6.34
C ILE A 286 -7.04 -14.53 5.55
N HIS A 287 -8.27 -15.02 5.54
CA HIS A 287 -8.65 -16.25 4.84
C HIS A 287 -9.40 -15.99 3.54
N SER A 288 -10.35 -15.05 3.53
CA SER A 288 -11.21 -14.83 2.37
C SER A 288 -10.42 -14.38 1.14
N MET A 289 -10.66 -15.06 0.00
CA MET A 289 -10.14 -14.68 -1.32
C MET A 289 -11.23 -14.06 -2.22
N GLU A 290 -12.43 -13.87 -1.67
CA GLU A 290 -13.55 -13.29 -2.42
C GLU A 290 -13.25 -11.85 -2.87
N GLY A 291 -13.51 -11.54 -4.13
CA GLY A 291 -13.25 -10.21 -4.67
C GLY A 291 -13.93 -9.08 -3.90
N TRP A 292 -15.15 -9.29 -3.42
CA TRP A 292 -15.90 -8.33 -2.61
C TRP A 292 -15.29 -8.11 -1.22
N SER A 293 -14.47 -9.03 -0.72
CA SER A 293 -13.70 -8.92 0.51
C SER A 293 -12.35 -8.23 0.26
N LEU A 294 -11.59 -8.70 -0.72
CA LEU A 294 -10.22 -8.24 -0.99
C LEU A 294 -10.14 -6.83 -1.59
N LEU A 295 -11.04 -6.49 -2.53
CA LEU A 295 -10.99 -5.18 -3.18
C LEU A 295 -11.19 -4.02 -2.20
N PRO A 296 -12.19 -4.03 -1.29
CA PRO A 296 -12.32 -2.98 -0.30
C PRO A 296 -11.10 -2.84 0.62
N LEU A 297 -10.48 -3.96 1.04
CA LEU A 297 -9.30 -3.94 1.91
C LEU A 297 -8.10 -3.32 1.21
N THR A 298 -7.83 -3.75 -0.03
CA THR A 298 -6.70 -3.24 -0.82
C THR A 298 -6.89 -1.77 -1.21
N ILE A 299 -8.11 -1.35 -1.56
CA ILE A 299 -8.42 0.06 -1.83
C ILE A 299 -8.29 0.90 -0.55
N LEU A 300 -8.81 0.42 0.58
CA LEU A 300 -8.73 1.12 1.86
C LEU A 300 -7.28 1.38 2.27
N ARG A 301 -6.42 0.36 2.22
CA ARG A 301 -5.01 0.54 2.58
C ARG A 301 -4.34 1.57 1.68
N GLU A 302 -4.58 1.56 0.37
CA GLU A 302 -4.02 2.55 -0.56
C GLU A 302 -4.48 3.98 -0.22
N ASN A 303 -5.72 4.15 0.20
CA ASN A 303 -6.24 5.44 0.64
C ASN A 303 -5.62 5.91 1.96
N MET A 304 -5.40 4.98 2.90
CA MET A 304 -4.76 5.27 4.18
C MET A 304 -3.27 5.64 4.03
N TYR A 305 -2.58 5.07 3.03
CA TYR A 305 -1.15 5.26 2.80
C TYR A 305 -0.83 6.23 1.65
N SER A 306 -1.80 6.99 1.18
CA SER A 306 -1.59 8.16 0.31
C SER A 306 -1.14 9.37 1.13
N ASP A 307 -0.36 10.28 0.51
CA ASP A 307 0.03 11.53 1.19
C ASP A 307 -1.21 12.43 1.40
N PRO A 308 -1.62 12.71 2.65
CA PRO A 308 -2.80 13.52 2.94
C PRO A 308 -2.63 15.00 2.55
N ARG A 309 -1.41 15.43 2.31
CA ARG A 309 -1.06 16.80 1.94
C ARG A 309 -1.09 17.05 0.44
N ARG A 310 -1.08 15.97 -0.35
CA ARG A 310 -1.01 16.04 -1.82
C ARG A 310 -2.10 15.19 -2.45
N PRO A 311 -2.94 15.76 -3.31
CA PRO A 311 -3.88 14.97 -4.10
C PRO A 311 -3.14 13.97 -4.99
N VAL A 312 -3.73 12.81 -5.19
CA VAL A 312 -3.17 11.80 -6.10
C VAL A 312 -3.25 12.33 -7.53
N ALA A 313 -2.12 12.43 -8.20
CA ALA A 313 -1.99 13.02 -9.52
C ALA A 313 -1.28 12.07 -10.49
N VAL A 314 -1.67 12.15 -11.78
CA VAL A 314 -0.92 11.53 -12.87
C VAL A 314 0.11 12.51 -13.42
N ALA A 315 1.12 12.00 -14.12
CA ALA A 315 2.09 12.85 -14.80
C ALA A 315 1.38 13.71 -15.87
N PRO A 316 1.66 15.02 -15.94
CA PRO A 316 1.12 15.87 -17.00
C PRO A 316 1.69 15.50 -18.37
N GLY A 317 1.07 16.00 -19.44
CA GLY A 317 1.52 15.80 -20.82
C GLY A 317 0.48 15.20 -21.73
N LEU A 318 0.81 15.08 -23.02
CA LEU A 318 -0.09 14.59 -24.05
C LEU A 318 -0.20 13.06 -24.01
N ARG A 319 -1.43 12.57 -24.01
CA ARG A 319 -1.77 11.14 -24.13
C ARG A 319 -2.46 10.87 -25.45
N THR A 320 -2.28 9.65 -25.96
CA THR A 320 -2.86 9.18 -27.22
C THR A 320 -3.84 8.05 -26.91
N PHE A 321 -5.05 8.14 -27.43
CA PHE A 321 -6.09 7.12 -27.32
C PHE A 321 -6.47 6.60 -28.70
N GLY A 322 -6.57 5.28 -28.84
CA GLY A 322 -6.83 4.61 -30.10
C GLY A 322 -5.71 4.83 -31.11
N LYS A 323 -6.05 5.24 -32.34
CA LYS A 323 -5.13 5.53 -33.44
C LYS A 323 -5.43 6.93 -34.03
N PRO A 324 -5.20 8.01 -33.26
CA PRO A 324 -5.49 9.34 -33.75
C PRO A 324 -4.53 9.75 -34.87
N ASP A 325 -5.05 10.51 -35.79
CA ASP A 325 -4.33 11.18 -36.85
C ASP A 325 -4.25 12.70 -36.61
N GLU A 326 -3.72 13.44 -37.59
CA GLU A 326 -3.56 14.89 -37.48
C GLU A 326 -4.90 15.67 -37.50
N SER A 327 -6.00 15.04 -37.86
CA SER A 327 -7.36 15.64 -37.86
C SER A 327 -8.16 15.28 -36.59
N SER A 328 -7.65 14.38 -35.76
CA SER A 328 -8.32 13.85 -34.58
C SER A 328 -8.49 14.87 -33.46
N PRO A 329 -9.54 14.78 -32.63
CA PRO A 329 -9.81 15.74 -31.56
C PRO A 329 -8.66 15.85 -30.54
N LEU A 330 -8.41 17.09 -30.12
CA LEU A 330 -7.56 17.41 -28.98
C LEU A 330 -8.43 17.79 -27.79
N LEU A 331 -8.40 16.98 -26.74
CA LEU A 331 -9.13 17.18 -25.49
C LEU A 331 -8.18 17.69 -24.41
N LEU A 332 -8.73 18.37 -23.38
CA LEU A 332 -8.00 18.84 -22.22
C LEU A 332 -8.58 18.27 -20.91
N THR A 333 -7.72 17.92 -19.96
CA THR A 333 -8.13 17.56 -18.60
C THR A 333 -7.09 17.99 -17.57
N SER A 334 -7.42 17.85 -16.27
CA SER A 334 -6.49 18.06 -15.17
C SER A 334 -5.71 16.78 -14.85
N ASN A 335 -4.58 16.91 -14.13
CA ASN A 335 -3.80 15.78 -13.69
C ASN A 335 -4.30 15.12 -12.38
N PHE A 336 -5.47 15.50 -11.86
CA PHE A 336 -6.09 14.78 -10.76
C PHE A 336 -6.40 13.33 -11.18
N ALA A 337 -5.84 12.36 -10.48
CA ALA A 337 -5.86 10.97 -10.92
C ALA A 337 -7.30 10.45 -11.18
N LEU A 338 -8.24 10.71 -10.27
CA LEU A 338 -9.62 10.27 -10.46
C LEU A 338 -10.24 10.88 -11.72
N THR A 339 -10.07 12.20 -11.96
CA THR A 339 -10.57 12.86 -13.16
C THR A 339 -9.95 12.26 -14.43
N TYR A 340 -8.63 12.09 -14.43
CA TYR A 340 -7.92 11.54 -15.58
C TYR A 340 -8.39 10.14 -15.91
N TYR A 341 -8.42 9.22 -14.94
CA TYR A 341 -8.82 7.83 -15.20
C TYR A 341 -10.30 7.69 -15.57
N THR A 342 -11.18 8.55 -15.03
CA THR A 342 -12.59 8.58 -15.47
C THR A 342 -12.69 9.02 -16.93
N VAL A 343 -12.02 10.10 -17.30
CA VAL A 343 -12.01 10.58 -18.70
C VAL A 343 -11.38 9.53 -19.64
N ALA A 344 -10.26 8.93 -19.24
CA ALA A 344 -9.58 7.90 -20.02
C ALA A 344 -10.48 6.67 -20.23
N SER A 345 -11.15 6.19 -19.17
CA SER A 345 -12.09 5.08 -19.26
C SER A 345 -13.28 5.36 -20.19
N ASP A 346 -13.84 6.57 -20.15
CA ASP A 346 -14.94 6.97 -21.04
C ASP A 346 -14.48 7.05 -22.51
N ILE A 347 -13.27 7.56 -22.77
CA ILE A 347 -12.67 7.60 -24.10
C ILE A 347 -12.47 6.18 -24.64
N ASP A 348 -11.84 5.29 -23.86
CA ASP A 348 -11.55 3.90 -24.25
C ASP A 348 -12.83 3.10 -24.48
N SER A 349 -13.81 3.22 -23.58
CA SER A 349 -15.09 2.51 -23.66
C SER A 349 -15.86 2.89 -24.94
N ASN A 350 -15.74 4.13 -25.37
CA ASN A 350 -16.35 4.63 -26.61
C ASN A 350 -15.45 4.48 -27.85
N LYS A 351 -14.24 3.92 -27.69
CA LYS A 351 -13.25 3.73 -28.77
C LYS A 351 -12.97 5.01 -29.56
N LEU A 352 -12.83 6.12 -28.84
CA LEU A 352 -12.61 7.41 -29.46
C LEU A 352 -11.12 7.61 -29.77
N ASP A 353 -10.81 7.81 -31.05
CA ASP A 353 -9.45 8.18 -31.49
C ASP A 353 -9.22 9.67 -31.22
N CYS A 354 -8.36 10.00 -30.23
CA CYS A 354 -8.13 11.39 -29.84
C CYS A 354 -6.80 11.59 -29.11
N TYR A 355 -6.41 12.84 -28.97
CA TYR A 355 -5.36 13.30 -28.10
C TYR A 355 -5.97 13.90 -26.82
N LEU A 356 -5.39 13.59 -25.66
CA LEU A 356 -5.78 14.14 -24.37
C LEU A 356 -4.58 14.87 -23.72
N LEU A 357 -4.68 16.18 -23.63
CA LEU A 357 -3.68 17.02 -22.97
C LEU A 357 -3.99 17.10 -21.48
N VAL A 358 -3.10 16.56 -20.65
CA VAL A 358 -3.20 16.54 -19.19
C VAL A 358 -2.41 17.70 -18.62
N ILE A 359 -3.10 18.66 -17.99
CA ILE A 359 -2.49 19.86 -17.42
C ILE A 359 -2.10 19.61 -15.95
N ASP A 360 -0.91 20.07 -15.57
CA ASP A 360 -0.50 20.09 -14.16
C ASP A 360 -1.31 21.11 -13.36
N THR A 361 -2.27 20.58 -12.61
CA THR A 361 -3.12 21.35 -11.69
C THR A 361 -2.76 21.13 -10.23
N GLU A 362 -1.56 20.58 -9.96
CA GLU A 362 -1.13 20.14 -8.62
C GLU A 362 -2.05 19.05 -8.05
N GLY A 363 -2.61 18.21 -8.93
CA GLY A 363 -3.52 17.13 -8.56
C GLY A 363 -4.95 17.58 -8.21
N LEU A 364 -5.35 18.79 -8.53
CA LEU A 364 -6.73 19.27 -8.33
C LEU A 364 -7.64 18.89 -9.49
N SER A 365 -8.91 18.61 -9.19
CA SER A 365 -9.95 18.43 -10.20
C SER A 365 -10.11 19.70 -11.03
N VAL A 366 -10.70 19.58 -12.24
CA VAL A 366 -10.89 20.73 -13.14
C VAL A 366 -11.57 21.90 -12.43
N GLU A 367 -12.68 21.65 -11.73
CA GLU A 367 -13.43 22.71 -11.03
C GLU A 367 -12.63 23.37 -9.92
N SER A 368 -11.99 22.59 -9.06
CA SER A 368 -11.13 23.10 -7.99
C SER A 368 -9.90 23.85 -8.54
N ALA A 369 -9.32 23.35 -9.63
CA ALA A 369 -8.16 23.96 -10.26
C ALA A 369 -8.51 25.31 -10.93
N VAL A 370 -9.69 25.41 -11.54
CA VAL A 370 -10.22 26.67 -12.11
C VAL A 370 -10.52 27.66 -10.99
N ALA A 371 -11.15 27.23 -9.88
CA ALA A 371 -11.44 28.08 -8.73
C ALA A 371 -10.15 28.56 -8.01
N GLY A 372 -9.19 27.65 -7.83
CA GLY A 372 -7.90 27.91 -7.18
C GLY A 372 -6.84 28.54 -8.08
N ARG A 373 -7.17 28.89 -9.34
CA ARG A 373 -6.22 29.44 -10.33
C ARG A 373 -4.99 28.53 -10.57
N LYS A 374 -5.19 27.21 -10.48
CA LYS A 374 -4.18 26.21 -10.80
C LYS A 374 -4.28 25.72 -12.24
N LEU A 375 -5.47 25.82 -12.88
CA LEU A 375 -5.68 25.73 -14.31
C LEU A 375 -5.79 27.15 -14.86
N THR A 376 -4.84 27.55 -15.70
CA THR A 376 -4.75 28.90 -16.30
C THR A 376 -4.43 28.80 -17.78
N SER A 377 -4.74 29.86 -18.53
CA SER A 377 -4.41 29.96 -19.96
C SER A 377 -2.92 29.84 -20.24
N SER A 378 -2.06 30.39 -19.39
CA SER A 378 -0.60 30.26 -19.50
C SER A 378 -0.13 28.81 -19.38
N LYS A 379 -0.62 28.06 -18.39
CA LYS A 379 -0.27 26.63 -18.23
C LYS A 379 -0.71 25.79 -19.44
N VAL A 380 -1.89 26.08 -20.00
CA VAL A 380 -2.35 25.41 -21.23
C VAL A 380 -1.40 25.72 -22.38
N ALA A 381 -1.03 26.98 -22.57
CA ALA A 381 -0.10 27.39 -23.63
C ALA A 381 1.29 26.74 -23.46
N GLU A 382 1.80 26.69 -22.23
CA GLU A 382 3.06 26.01 -21.92
C GLU A 382 3.00 24.51 -22.23
N ALA A 383 1.93 23.82 -21.83
CA ALA A 383 1.76 22.39 -22.11
C ALA A 383 1.66 22.07 -23.60
N LEU A 384 0.91 22.87 -24.36
CA LEU A 384 0.81 22.73 -25.82
C LEU A 384 2.17 22.83 -26.50
N LYS A 385 3.04 23.76 -26.03
CA LYS A 385 4.42 23.93 -26.55
C LYS A 385 5.35 22.81 -26.10
N ALA A 386 5.30 22.43 -24.81
CA ALA A 386 6.19 21.41 -24.25
C ALA A 386 5.99 20.05 -24.96
N ASP A 387 4.76 19.68 -25.23
CA ASP A 387 4.40 18.41 -25.88
C ASP A 387 4.42 18.50 -27.41
N ARG A 388 4.79 19.66 -27.98
CA ARG A 388 4.83 19.91 -29.42
C ARG A 388 3.53 19.51 -30.12
N VAL A 389 2.41 19.86 -29.53
CA VAL A 389 1.08 19.42 -29.99
C VAL A 389 0.83 19.88 -31.43
N GLU A 390 1.24 21.09 -31.79
CA GLU A 390 1.10 21.63 -33.16
C GLU A 390 1.84 20.82 -34.25
N ALA A 391 2.81 19.98 -33.88
CA ALA A 391 3.47 19.08 -34.81
C ALA A 391 2.71 17.75 -35.01
N LYS A 392 1.70 17.48 -34.19
CA LYS A 392 0.91 16.24 -34.24
C LYS A 392 -0.47 16.41 -34.83
N ILE A 393 -0.97 17.64 -34.90
CA ILE A 393 -2.31 17.95 -35.40
C ILE A 393 -2.23 19.03 -36.49
N SER A 394 -3.10 18.91 -37.52
CA SER A 394 -3.16 19.87 -38.63
C SER A 394 -4.16 21.03 -38.39
N HIS A 395 -4.87 20.99 -37.28
CA HIS A 395 -5.87 21.97 -36.88
C HIS A 395 -5.48 22.75 -35.63
N ARG A 396 -6.15 23.85 -35.33
CA ARG A 396 -6.00 24.64 -34.11
C ARG A 396 -7.28 24.65 -33.29
N ARG A 397 -7.80 23.46 -32.94
CA ARG A 397 -9.01 23.31 -32.13
C ARG A 397 -8.68 22.55 -30.87
N LEU A 398 -9.24 23.02 -29.74
CA LEU A 398 -9.06 22.42 -28.42
C LEU A 398 -10.40 22.30 -27.71
N ILE A 399 -10.76 21.11 -27.28
CA ILE A 399 -11.96 20.87 -26.48
C ILE A 399 -11.54 20.92 -24.99
N ILE A 400 -12.08 21.90 -24.27
CA ILE A 400 -11.90 22.02 -22.82
C ILE A 400 -13.09 21.44 -22.06
N PRO A 401 -12.92 20.94 -20.84
CA PRO A 401 -14.05 20.47 -20.02
C PRO A 401 -15.09 21.58 -19.80
N GLY A 402 -16.37 21.22 -19.79
CA GLY A 402 -17.45 22.17 -19.53
C GLY A 402 -17.30 22.95 -18.22
N ARG A 403 -16.69 22.31 -17.19
CA ARG A 403 -16.36 22.96 -15.89
C ARG A 403 -15.27 24.02 -15.98
N ALA A 404 -14.54 24.08 -17.11
CA ALA A 404 -13.53 25.11 -17.39
C ALA A 404 -14.04 26.18 -18.37
N ALA A 405 -15.33 26.20 -18.74
CA ALA A 405 -15.91 27.08 -19.74
C ALA A 405 -15.53 28.54 -19.60
N ARG A 406 -15.43 29.04 -18.38
CA ARG A 406 -15.06 30.45 -18.09
C ARG A 406 -13.66 30.85 -18.57
N LEU A 407 -12.78 29.88 -18.81
CA LEU A 407 -11.41 30.10 -19.30
C LEU A 407 -11.30 30.07 -20.81
N SER A 408 -12.41 29.79 -21.57
CA SER A 408 -12.36 29.57 -23.00
C SER A 408 -11.75 30.74 -23.77
N GLY A 409 -12.19 31.97 -23.48
CA GLY A 409 -11.67 33.17 -24.12
C GLY A 409 -10.19 33.42 -23.81
N GLU A 410 -9.78 33.31 -22.52
CA GLU A 410 -8.40 33.51 -22.12
C GLU A 410 -7.46 32.47 -22.73
N ILE A 411 -7.93 31.20 -22.83
CA ILE A 411 -7.15 30.12 -23.46
C ILE A 411 -7.03 30.37 -24.97
N ALA A 412 -8.12 30.78 -25.65
CA ALA A 412 -8.10 31.09 -27.06
C ALA A 412 -7.11 32.25 -27.38
N GLU A 413 -7.14 33.31 -26.59
CA GLU A 413 -6.21 34.45 -26.74
C GLU A 413 -4.73 34.03 -26.49
N ALA A 414 -4.46 33.25 -25.42
CA ALA A 414 -3.10 32.88 -25.06
C ALA A 414 -2.49 31.82 -26.01
N THR A 415 -3.30 30.99 -26.65
CA THR A 415 -2.84 29.85 -27.44
C THR A 415 -3.01 30.01 -28.93
N GLY A 416 -3.94 30.86 -29.37
CA GLY A 416 -4.36 30.97 -30.76
C GLY A 416 -5.20 29.75 -31.27
N PHE A 417 -5.68 28.93 -30.35
CA PHE A 417 -6.56 27.80 -30.65
C PHE A 417 -8.04 28.24 -30.63
N ASP A 418 -8.85 27.66 -31.51
CA ASP A 418 -10.31 27.70 -31.43
C ASP A 418 -10.76 26.79 -30.27
N VAL A 419 -11.23 27.40 -29.18
CA VAL A 419 -11.55 26.69 -27.94
C VAL A 419 -13.02 26.34 -27.88
N MET A 420 -13.29 25.05 -27.98
CA MET A 420 -14.62 24.46 -27.89
C MET A 420 -14.91 24.06 -26.45
N VAL A 421 -16.06 24.47 -25.93
CA VAL A 421 -16.49 24.03 -24.56
C VAL A 421 -17.23 22.71 -24.69
N GLY A 422 -16.60 21.67 -24.15
CA GLY A 422 -17.14 20.31 -24.12
C GLY A 422 -18.20 20.09 -23.04
N PRO A 423 -18.62 18.85 -22.83
CA PRO A 423 -19.64 18.51 -21.84
C PRO A 423 -19.17 18.73 -20.41
N LEU A 424 -20.10 18.81 -19.45
CA LEU A 424 -19.82 18.90 -18.01
C LEU A 424 -19.34 17.56 -17.44
N ASP A 425 -19.75 16.47 -18.07
CA ASP A 425 -19.46 15.09 -17.67
C ASP A 425 -18.72 14.37 -18.81
N SER A 426 -17.73 13.55 -18.46
CA SER A 426 -16.88 12.86 -19.43
C SER A 426 -17.63 11.81 -20.27
N SER A 427 -18.71 11.23 -19.74
CA SER A 427 -19.56 10.30 -20.47
C SER A 427 -20.20 10.92 -21.73
N GLY A 428 -20.32 12.23 -21.77
CA GLY A 428 -20.83 13.00 -22.92
C GLY A 428 -19.79 13.29 -24.00
N ILE A 429 -18.50 13.00 -23.80
CA ILE A 429 -17.41 13.39 -24.73
C ILE A 429 -17.62 12.78 -26.13
N ALA A 430 -17.86 11.47 -26.23
CA ALA A 430 -18.00 10.79 -27.50
C ALA A 430 -19.15 11.34 -28.33
N LYS A 431 -20.30 11.57 -27.69
CA LYS A 431 -21.46 12.20 -28.34
C LYS A 431 -21.15 13.62 -28.81
N TYR A 432 -20.49 14.41 -27.93
CA TYR A 432 -20.12 15.79 -28.25
C TYR A 432 -19.18 15.85 -29.47
N VAL A 433 -18.17 14.97 -29.51
CA VAL A 433 -17.25 14.88 -30.66
C VAL A 433 -17.99 14.48 -31.93
N ALA A 434 -18.88 13.46 -31.87
CA ALA A 434 -19.63 13.03 -33.02
C ALA A 434 -20.53 14.13 -33.61
N GLU A 435 -21.09 15.01 -32.79
CA GLU A 435 -22.01 16.07 -33.17
C GLU A 435 -21.33 17.41 -33.55
N ARG A 436 -20.19 17.71 -32.95
CA ARG A 436 -19.58 19.04 -33.00
C ARG A 436 -18.19 19.09 -33.62
N TRP A 437 -17.48 17.95 -33.67
CA TRP A 437 -16.13 17.93 -34.27
C TRP A 437 -16.27 17.89 -35.80
N PRO A 438 -15.71 18.87 -36.54
CA PRO A 438 -15.76 18.86 -38.01
C PRO A 438 -14.93 17.67 -38.55
N ARG A 439 -15.51 16.93 -39.41
CA ARG A 439 -14.85 15.84 -40.17
C ARG A 439 -13.92 16.38 -41.24
#